data_f86e93e7a5d7d6735ae95bf7ecbdbbd1
#
_entry.id   f86e93e7a5d7d6735ae95bf7ecbdbbd1
#
_cell.length_a   1.000
_cell.length_b   1.000
_cell.length_c   1.000
_cell.angle_alpha   90.00
_cell.angle_beta   90.00
_cell.angle_gamma   90.00
#
_symmetry.space_group_name_H-M   'P 1'
#
loop_
_entity.id
_entity.type
_entity.pdbx_description
1 polymer ?
#
loop_
_entity_poly.entity_id
_entity_poly.type
_entity_poly.pdbx_seq_one_letter_code
_entity_poly.pdbx_strand_id
1 'polypeptide(L)'
;MEHKLTYKDSGVDVHSGYETVKLIKDYVKKTYTKGVMSDIGGFGGMFALDKDEYEEPVLVSGTDGVGTKLMIAFMADKHDTIGEDAVAMCVNDVICQGAKPLFFLDYIATGKLEPKKAADIVKGVSEGCIKAGCALIGGET
;
A
#
# COMPACT_ATOMS: atom_id res chain seq x y z
N MET A 1 -32.25 -5.61 -27.79
CA MET A 1 -31.32 -4.55 -27.26
C MET A 1 -30.09 -5.28 -26.78
N GLU A 2 -28.97 -5.12 -27.43
CA GLU A 2 -27.70 -5.71 -26.96
C GLU A 2 -27.29 -5.01 -25.66
N HIS A 3 -27.20 -5.77 -24.59
CA HIS A 3 -26.67 -5.31 -23.32
C HIS A 3 -25.15 -5.11 -23.51
N LYS A 4 -24.68 -3.89 -23.71
CA LYS A 4 -23.25 -3.59 -23.72
C LYS A 4 -22.73 -3.84 -22.30
N LEU A 5 -21.90 -4.87 -22.16
CA LEU A 5 -21.16 -5.12 -20.92
C LEU A 5 -20.25 -3.91 -20.62
N THR A 6 -20.33 -3.39 -19.41
CA THR A 6 -19.48 -2.30 -18.91
C THR A 6 -18.52 -2.82 -17.85
N TYR A 7 -17.44 -2.10 -17.59
CA TYR A 7 -16.54 -2.41 -16.47
C TYR A 7 -17.29 -2.50 -15.14
N LYS A 8 -18.30 -1.66 -14.94
CA LYS A 8 -19.14 -1.66 -13.75
C LYS A 8 -19.94 -2.95 -13.59
N ASP A 9 -20.42 -3.52 -14.70
CA ASP A 9 -21.13 -4.81 -14.68
C ASP A 9 -20.22 -5.98 -14.31
N SER A 10 -18.90 -5.81 -14.49
CA SER A 10 -17.85 -6.76 -14.11
C SER A 10 -17.30 -6.53 -12.69
N GLY A 11 -17.91 -5.63 -11.90
CA GLY A 11 -17.49 -5.31 -10.54
C GLY A 11 -16.39 -4.25 -10.43
N VAL A 12 -15.91 -3.70 -11.56
CA VAL A 12 -14.87 -2.67 -11.60
C VAL A 12 -15.51 -1.29 -11.76
N ASP A 13 -15.53 -0.51 -10.69
CA ASP A 13 -16.00 0.88 -10.72
C ASP A 13 -14.82 1.85 -10.65
N VAL A 14 -14.50 2.47 -11.79
CA VAL A 14 -13.40 3.45 -11.92
C VAL A 14 -13.59 4.66 -10.98
N HIS A 15 -14.84 5.07 -10.73
CA HIS A 15 -15.11 6.18 -9.80
C HIS A 15 -14.74 5.84 -8.36
N SER A 16 -15.02 4.60 -7.94
CA SER A 16 -14.61 4.11 -6.61
C SER A 16 -13.07 4.09 -6.47
N GLY A 17 -12.34 3.76 -7.55
CA GLY A 17 -10.88 3.86 -7.58
C GLY A 17 -10.39 5.30 -7.36
N TYR A 18 -10.92 6.26 -8.11
CA TYR A 18 -10.55 7.68 -7.95
C TYR A 18 -10.91 8.23 -6.56
N GLU A 19 -12.07 7.83 -6.02
CA GLU A 19 -12.46 8.22 -4.67
C GLU A 19 -11.49 7.64 -3.62
N THR A 20 -11.10 6.38 -3.76
CA THR A 20 -10.11 5.75 -2.88
C THR A 20 -8.79 6.51 -2.90
N VAL A 21 -8.23 6.79 -4.09
CA VAL A 21 -6.98 7.57 -4.23
C VAL A 21 -7.09 8.93 -3.54
N LYS A 22 -8.24 9.61 -3.69
CA LYS A 22 -8.46 10.90 -3.02
C LYS A 22 -8.45 10.77 -1.48
N LEU A 23 -9.07 9.73 -0.94
CA LEU A 23 -9.17 9.50 0.51
C LEU A 23 -7.82 9.13 1.14
N ILE A 24 -6.98 8.38 0.43
CA ILE A 24 -5.70 7.89 0.97
C ILE A 24 -4.55 8.90 0.86
N LYS A 25 -4.67 9.91 0.02
CA LYS A 25 -3.58 10.82 -0.35
C LYS A 25 -2.87 11.44 0.86
N ASP A 26 -3.62 11.89 1.85
CA ASP A 26 -3.06 12.52 3.04
C ASP A 26 -2.37 11.52 3.98
N TYR A 27 -2.84 10.28 4.05
CA TYR A 27 -2.19 9.21 4.80
C TYR A 27 -0.86 8.85 4.16
N VAL A 28 -0.84 8.63 2.86
CA VAL A 28 0.35 8.28 2.09
C VAL A 28 1.42 9.35 2.19
N LYS A 29 1.06 10.62 2.03
CA LYS A 29 2.01 11.75 2.14
C LYS A 29 2.74 11.83 3.48
N LYS A 30 2.12 11.42 4.57
CA LYS A 30 2.76 11.38 5.89
C LYS A 30 3.92 10.39 5.98
N THR A 31 3.97 9.40 5.10
CA THR A 31 5.04 8.40 5.05
C THR A 31 6.26 8.86 4.26
N TYR A 32 6.15 9.95 3.50
CA TYR A 32 7.19 10.35 2.55
C TYR A 32 8.51 10.67 3.24
N THR A 33 9.57 10.11 2.69
CA THR A 33 10.96 10.36 3.06
C THR A 33 11.66 11.13 1.94
N LYS A 34 12.91 11.57 2.18
CA LYS A 34 13.69 12.33 1.19
C LYS A 34 13.91 11.61 -0.15
N GLY A 35 13.77 10.27 -0.18
CA GLY A 35 13.95 9.48 -1.40
C GLY A 35 12.73 9.49 -2.33
N VAL A 36 11.55 9.92 -1.86
CA VAL A 36 10.33 9.91 -2.68
C VAL A 36 10.38 10.98 -3.76
N MET A 37 10.18 10.59 -5.02
CA MET A 37 10.30 11.48 -6.18
C MET A 37 8.96 11.80 -6.85
N SER A 38 7.88 11.09 -6.52
CA SER A 38 6.57 11.29 -7.15
C SER A 38 5.44 11.13 -6.14
N ASP A 39 4.34 11.83 -6.37
CA ASP A 39 3.07 11.58 -5.67
C ASP A 39 2.43 10.27 -6.16
N ILE A 40 1.51 9.71 -5.32
CA ILE A 40 0.67 8.57 -5.72
C ILE A 40 -0.33 8.95 -6.81
N GLY A 41 -0.82 7.92 -7.53
CA GLY A 41 -1.82 8.06 -8.62
C GLY A 41 -1.21 8.00 -10.03
N GLY A 42 0.10 7.78 -10.15
CA GLY A 42 0.78 7.42 -11.39
C GLY A 42 0.85 5.90 -11.60
N PHE A 43 1.50 5.47 -12.68
CA PHE A 43 1.67 4.05 -13.01
C PHE A 43 2.79 3.35 -12.23
N GLY A 44 3.48 4.04 -11.33
CA GLY A 44 4.53 3.46 -10.49
C GLY A 44 5.09 4.50 -9.53
N GLY A 45 5.70 4.01 -8.45
CA GLY A 45 6.41 4.82 -7.47
C GLY A 45 7.87 5.03 -7.87
N MET A 46 8.39 6.22 -7.68
CA MET A 46 9.80 6.54 -7.92
C MET A 46 10.50 6.87 -6.60
N PHE A 47 11.63 6.21 -6.36
CA PHE A 47 12.43 6.40 -5.17
C PHE A 47 13.91 6.56 -5.53
N ALA A 48 14.53 7.64 -5.09
CA ALA A 48 15.95 7.88 -5.27
C ALA A 48 16.75 7.27 -4.13
N LEU A 49 17.75 6.46 -4.45
CA LEU A 49 18.75 6.01 -3.48
C LEU A 49 19.72 7.16 -3.19
N ASP A 50 20.09 7.30 -1.92
CA ASP A 50 21.11 8.28 -1.52
C ASP A 50 22.50 7.74 -1.89
N LYS A 51 23.11 8.34 -2.89
CA LYS A 51 24.45 7.98 -3.38
C LYS A 51 25.57 8.18 -2.35
N ASP A 52 25.32 9.02 -1.34
CA ASP A 52 26.30 9.30 -0.29
C ASP A 52 26.15 8.32 0.88
N GLU A 53 25.04 7.55 0.94
CA GLU A 53 24.78 6.51 1.94
C GLU A 53 25.26 5.11 1.46
N TYR A 54 25.25 4.86 0.14
CA TYR A 54 25.55 3.53 -0.42
C TYR A 54 26.58 3.62 -1.55
N GLU A 55 27.74 2.98 -1.39
CA GLU A 55 28.75 2.86 -2.44
C GLU A 55 28.36 1.83 -3.51
N GLU A 56 27.94 0.64 -3.09
CA GLU A 56 27.49 -0.45 -3.94
C GLU A 56 26.13 -0.98 -3.43
N PRO A 57 25.02 -0.31 -3.78
CA PRO A 57 23.73 -0.67 -3.24
C PRO A 57 23.22 -2.02 -3.75
N VAL A 58 22.77 -2.87 -2.84
CA VAL A 58 22.02 -4.10 -3.13
C VAL A 58 20.60 -3.92 -2.65
N LEU A 59 19.62 -4.13 -3.54
CA LEU A 59 18.21 -4.06 -3.19
C LEU A 59 17.73 -5.42 -2.69
N VAL A 60 17.11 -5.43 -1.52
CA VAL A 60 16.38 -6.56 -0.97
C VAL A 60 14.89 -6.26 -1.07
N SER A 61 14.12 -7.18 -1.61
CA SER A 61 12.67 -7.06 -1.68
C SER A 61 12.01 -8.26 -1.03
N GLY A 62 10.94 -8.00 -0.27
CA GLY A 62 10.09 -9.01 0.34
C GLY A 62 8.63 -8.73 0.00
N THR A 63 7.83 -9.78 -0.07
CA THR A 63 6.39 -9.68 -0.24
C THR A 63 5.71 -10.75 0.59
N ASP A 64 4.74 -10.34 1.40
CA ASP A 64 3.95 -11.23 2.25
C ASP A 64 2.54 -10.65 2.43
N GLY A 65 1.64 -11.46 2.95
CA GLY A 65 0.26 -11.07 3.22
C GLY A 65 -0.10 -11.19 4.71
N VAL A 66 -1.27 -10.68 5.05
CA VAL A 66 -1.77 -10.70 6.44
C VAL A 66 -2.32 -12.07 6.86
N GLY A 67 -2.49 -12.99 5.91
CA GLY A 67 -3.01 -14.32 6.17
C GLY A 67 -4.43 -14.30 6.75
N THR A 68 -4.73 -15.26 7.64
CA THR A 68 -6.07 -15.42 8.24
C THR A 68 -6.47 -14.32 9.21
N LYS A 69 -5.56 -13.44 9.62
CA LYS A 69 -5.86 -12.25 10.44
C LYS A 69 -6.90 -11.33 9.79
N LEU A 70 -6.96 -11.33 8.45
CA LEU A 70 -7.96 -10.59 7.69
C LEU A 70 -9.40 -11.00 8.06
N MET A 71 -9.64 -12.27 8.38
CA MET A 71 -10.95 -12.74 8.83
C MET A 71 -11.38 -12.07 10.13
N ILE A 72 -10.45 -11.82 11.04
CA ILE A 72 -10.73 -11.12 12.31
C ILE A 72 -11.12 -9.66 12.03
N ALA A 73 -10.42 -9.00 11.11
CA ALA A 73 -10.77 -7.64 10.69
C ALA A 73 -12.20 -7.57 10.13
N PHE A 74 -12.62 -8.55 9.33
CA PHE A 74 -13.99 -8.65 8.82
C PHE A 74 -15.01 -8.90 9.93
N MET A 75 -14.74 -9.82 10.85
CA MET A 75 -15.65 -10.14 11.97
C MET A 75 -15.84 -8.97 12.92
N ALA A 76 -14.80 -8.17 13.13
CA ALA A 76 -14.80 -7.00 14.00
C ALA A 76 -15.26 -5.72 13.29
N ASP A 77 -15.44 -5.76 11.97
CA ASP A 77 -15.66 -4.60 11.08
C ASP A 77 -14.66 -3.45 11.39
N LYS A 78 -13.39 -3.84 11.63
CA LYS A 78 -12.29 -2.94 11.95
C LYS A 78 -11.15 -3.14 10.96
N HIS A 79 -10.91 -2.15 10.13
CA HIS A 79 -10.03 -2.27 8.96
C HIS A 79 -8.76 -1.40 9.04
N ASP A 80 -8.70 -0.44 9.97
CA ASP A 80 -7.61 0.54 10.07
C ASP A 80 -6.34 0.03 10.79
N THR A 81 -6.32 -1.22 11.24
CA THR A 81 -5.15 -1.83 11.91
C THR A 81 -4.50 -2.94 11.11
N ILE A 82 -5.25 -3.63 10.24
CA ILE A 82 -4.71 -4.78 9.48
C ILE A 82 -3.56 -4.37 8.53
N GLY A 83 -3.56 -3.11 8.08
CA GLY A 83 -2.48 -2.58 7.24
C GLY A 83 -1.13 -2.52 7.96
N GLU A 84 -1.10 -2.32 9.28
CA GLU A 84 0.15 -2.39 10.06
C GLU A 84 0.73 -3.80 10.03
N ASP A 85 -0.12 -4.83 10.13
CA ASP A 85 0.31 -6.22 9.99
C ASP A 85 0.91 -6.50 8.61
N ALA A 86 0.29 -5.99 7.54
CA ALA A 86 0.81 -6.17 6.18
C ALA A 86 2.22 -5.60 6.03
N VAL A 87 2.45 -4.39 6.54
CA VAL A 87 3.79 -3.78 6.53
C VAL A 87 4.76 -4.57 7.39
N ALA A 88 4.37 -4.97 8.60
CA ALA A 88 5.23 -5.71 9.51
C ALA A 88 5.68 -7.05 8.93
N MET A 89 4.79 -7.81 8.26
CA MET A 89 5.13 -9.09 7.63
C MET A 89 6.24 -8.91 6.59
N CYS A 90 6.10 -7.95 5.67
CA CYS A 90 7.10 -7.67 4.64
C CYS A 90 8.40 -7.08 5.21
N VAL A 91 8.29 -6.12 6.13
CA VAL A 91 9.45 -5.43 6.72
C VAL A 91 10.30 -6.39 7.56
N ASN A 92 9.68 -7.31 8.30
CA ASN A 92 10.41 -8.30 9.09
C ASN A 92 11.31 -9.17 8.22
N ASP A 93 10.84 -9.59 7.04
CA ASP A 93 11.66 -10.37 6.09
C ASP A 93 12.85 -9.55 5.59
N VAL A 94 12.63 -8.28 5.27
CA VAL A 94 13.68 -7.37 4.78
C VAL A 94 14.75 -7.15 5.86
N ILE A 95 14.35 -6.87 7.10
CA ILE A 95 15.32 -6.61 8.20
C ILE A 95 16.07 -7.89 8.62
N CYS A 96 15.47 -9.07 8.48
CA CYS A 96 16.15 -10.34 8.72
C CYS A 96 17.34 -10.55 7.77
N GLN A 97 17.34 -9.90 6.61
CA GLN A 97 18.48 -9.89 5.67
C GLN A 97 19.48 -8.75 5.98
N GLY A 98 19.28 -7.99 7.06
CA GLY A 98 20.11 -6.85 7.42
C GLY A 98 19.87 -5.60 6.57
N ALA A 99 18.80 -5.57 5.79
CA ALA A 99 18.47 -4.44 4.91
C ALA A 99 17.60 -3.39 5.63
N LYS A 100 17.76 -2.12 5.22
CA LYS A 100 16.97 -1.00 5.69
C LYS A 100 15.69 -0.88 4.85
N PRO A 101 14.50 -0.83 5.45
CA PRO A 101 13.28 -0.54 4.73
C PRO A 101 13.35 0.87 4.10
N LEU A 102 13.10 0.97 2.79
CA LEU A 102 13.16 2.23 2.06
C LEU A 102 11.78 2.69 1.61
N PHE A 103 11.04 1.79 0.98
CA PHE A 103 9.70 2.06 0.49
C PHE A 103 8.83 0.81 0.54
N PHE A 104 7.54 1.02 0.45
CA PHE A 104 6.50 -0.01 0.44
C PHE A 104 5.57 0.18 -0.76
N LEU A 105 5.11 -0.92 -1.32
CA LEU A 105 4.06 -1.00 -2.34
C LEU A 105 2.99 -1.94 -1.81
N ASP A 106 1.75 -1.47 -1.69
CA ASP A 106 0.65 -2.30 -1.24
C ASP A 106 -0.09 -2.96 -2.40
N TYR A 107 -0.80 -4.06 -2.10
CA TYR A 107 -1.70 -4.73 -3.02
C TYR A 107 -2.99 -5.08 -2.29
N ILE A 108 -4.10 -4.51 -2.74
CA ILE A 108 -5.42 -4.73 -2.14
C ILE A 108 -6.36 -5.31 -3.20
N ALA A 109 -6.64 -6.62 -3.12
CA ALA A 109 -7.60 -7.28 -4.00
C ALA A 109 -8.96 -7.43 -3.29
N THR A 110 -10.01 -6.94 -3.91
CA THR A 110 -11.38 -7.01 -3.38
C THR A 110 -12.36 -7.48 -4.46
N GLY A 111 -13.39 -8.22 -4.07
CA GLY A 111 -14.48 -8.56 -4.99
C GLY A 111 -15.34 -7.34 -5.37
N LYS A 112 -15.44 -6.37 -4.45
CA LYS A 112 -16.07 -5.07 -4.67
C LYS A 112 -15.32 -4.01 -3.88
N LEU A 113 -14.86 -2.98 -4.57
CA LEU A 113 -14.14 -1.88 -3.94
C LEU A 113 -15.10 -0.98 -3.15
N GLU A 114 -14.86 -0.88 -1.84
CA GLU A 114 -15.51 0.06 -0.94
C GLU A 114 -14.49 1.14 -0.54
N PRO A 115 -14.57 2.37 -1.08
CA PRO A 115 -13.51 3.38 -0.93
C PRO A 115 -13.14 3.69 0.53
N LYS A 116 -14.11 3.73 1.43
CA LYS A 116 -13.86 3.98 2.85
C LYS A 116 -13.09 2.86 3.52
N LYS A 117 -13.48 1.59 3.29
CA LYS A 117 -12.76 0.43 3.84
C LYS A 117 -11.35 0.33 3.28
N ALA A 118 -11.18 0.55 1.98
CA ALA A 118 -9.86 0.59 1.38
C ALA A 118 -9.00 1.71 1.99
N ALA A 119 -9.58 2.90 2.20
CA ALA A 119 -8.88 4.01 2.86
C ALA A 119 -8.49 3.70 4.31
N ASP A 120 -9.33 2.99 5.07
CA ASP A 120 -9.00 2.54 6.42
C ASP A 120 -7.83 1.54 6.41
N ILE A 121 -7.83 0.59 5.46
CA ILE A 121 -6.71 -0.35 5.29
C ILE A 121 -5.42 0.41 4.98
N VAL A 122 -5.44 1.33 4.00
CA VAL A 122 -4.26 2.12 3.62
C VAL A 122 -3.82 3.07 4.73
N LYS A 123 -4.73 3.56 5.57
CA LYS A 123 -4.37 4.28 6.81
C LYS A 123 -3.49 3.40 7.69
N GLY A 124 -3.88 2.15 7.94
CA GLY A 124 -3.08 1.19 8.70
C GLY A 124 -1.73 0.89 8.04
N VAL A 125 -1.70 0.72 6.71
CA VAL A 125 -0.44 0.58 5.95
C VAL A 125 0.46 1.80 6.16
N SER A 126 -0.08 3.01 6.07
CA SER A 126 0.67 4.25 6.29
C SER A 126 1.26 4.34 7.69
N GLU A 127 0.49 3.98 8.72
CA GLU A 127 1.00 3.94 10.11
C GLU A 127 2.12 2.90 10.26
N GLY A 128 1.97 1.72 9.65
CA GLY A 128 3.03 0.71 9.61
C GLY A 128 4.30 1.22 8.93
N CYS A 129 4.17 1.90 7.80
CA CYS A 129 5.29 2.50 7.07
C CYS A 129 6.00 3.58 7.89
N ILE A 130 5.25 4.44 8.59
CA ILE A 130 5.81 5.46 9.50
C ILE A 130 6.63 4.78 10.60
N LYS A 131 6.10 3.74 11.25
CA LYS A 131 6.79 2.98 12.29
C LYS A 131 8.05 2.29 11.77
N ALA A 132 8.02 1.78 10.55
CA ALA A 132 9.16 1.13 9.90
C ALA A 132 10.18 2.13 9.31
N GLY A 133 9.85 3.41 9.24
CA GLY A 133 10.71 4.45 8.64
C GLY A 133 10.81 4.36 7.12
N CYS A 134 9.83 3.76 6.45
CA CYS A 134 9.77 3.65 4.99
C CYS A 134 8.59 4.44 4.40
N ALA A 135 8.65 4.72 3.11
CA ALA A 135 7.62 5.49 2.41
C ALA A 135 6.66 4.57 1.64
N LEU A 136 5.35 4.77 1.79
CA LEU A 136 4.36 4.18 0.88
C LEU A 136 4.35 5.01 -0.41
N ILE A 137 4.83 4.45 -1.52
CA ILE A 137 5.04 5.20 -2.77
C ILE A 137 4.12 4.78 -3.91
N GLY A 138 3.29 3.79 -3.70
CA GLY A 138 2.35 3.28 -4.68
C GLY A 138 1.81 1.93 -4.28
N GLY A 139 1.09 1.31 -5.19
CA GLY A 139 0.48 -0.01 -5.01
C GLY A 139 -0.58 -0.28 -6.05
N GLU A 140 -1.44 -1.26 -5.79
CA GLU A 140 -2.56 -1.65 -6.65
C GLU A 140 -3.80 -1.93 -5.80
N THR A 141 -4.95 -1.41 -6.26
CA THR A 141 -6.25 -1.60 -5.59
C THR A 141 -7.33 -1.98 -6.58
#